data_fd650fb4cb5df6d2a8752b188e574b9d
#
_entry.id   fd650fb4cb5df6d2a8752b188e574b9d
#
_cell.length_a   1.000
_cell.length_b   1.000
_cell.length_c   1.000
_cell.angle_alpha   90.00
_cell.angle_beta   90.00
_cell.angle_gamma   90.00
#
_symmetry.space_group_name_H-M   'P 1'
#
loop_
_entity.id
_entity.type
_entity.pdbx_description
1 polymer ?
#
loop_
_entity_poly.entity_id
_entity_poly.type
_entity_poly.pdbx_seq_one_letter_code
_entity_poly.pdbx_strand_id
1 'polypeptide(L)'
;MDIKDTLRFIRELWFFSILRDDELAELISKAEMRSYKAGEIIFNQGDKGDSFYIVYSGKIRVLRKDKNQAEINLGVMTRGDHFGETALISDKVRNATTRAAEDSILIAIGKEAFNKYIFSKP
;
A
#
# COMPACT_ATOMS: atom_id res chain seq x y z
N MET A 1 2.28 -13.86 -11.94
CA MET A 1 3.40 -12.92 -11.74
C MET A 1 4.59 -13.64 -11.15
N ASP A 2 5.76 -13.41 -11.70
CA ASP A 2 6.99 -14.09 -11.27
C ASP A 2 7.43 -13.53 -9.92
N ILE A 3 7.69 -14.42 -8.97
CA ILE A 3 8.15 -14.03 -7.63
C ILE A 3 9.51 -13.32 -7.68
N LYS A 4 10.36 -13.69 -8.63
CA LYS A 4 11.67 -13.04 -8.81
C LYS A 4 11.53 -11.58 -9.21
N ASP A 5 10.58 -11.27 -10.09
CA ASP A 5 10.31 -9.92 -10.52
C ASP A 5 9.76 -9.08 -9.37
N THR A 6 8.87 -9.68 -8.56
CA THR A 6 8.32 -9.01 -7.39
C THR A 6 9.41 -8.70 -6.36
N LEU A 7 10.29 -9.67 -6.08
CA LEU A 7 11.41 -9.48 -5.15
C LEU A 7 12.35 -8.38 -5.64
N ARG A 8 12.69 -8.39 -6.92
CA ARG A 8 13.55 -7.36 -7.51
C ARG A 8 12.94 -5.98 -7.39
N PHE A 9 11.65 -5.88 -7.73
CA PHE A 9 10.91 -4.62 -7.63
C PHE A 9 10.93 -4.08 -6.20
N ILE A 10 10.59 -4.91 -5.21
CA ILE A 10 10.51 -4.47 -3.81
C ILE A 10 11.89 -4.14 -3.25
N ARG A 11 12.92 -4.91 -3.63
CA ARG A 11 14.29 -4.66 -3.16
C ARG A 11 14.77 -3.25 -3.55
N GLU A 12 14.32 -2.73 -4.66
CA GLU A 12 14.72 -1.39 -5.13
C GLU A 12 14.02 -0.27 -4.35
N LEU A 13 12.94 -0.56 -3.63
CA LEU A 13 12.28 0.45 -2.81
C LEU A 13 13.13 0.71 -1.57
N TRP A 14 13.47 1.98 -1.34
CA TRP A 14 14.48 2.37 -0.36
C TRP A 14 14.25 1.80 1.04
N PHE A 15 13.00 1.78 1.51
CA PHE A 15 12.72 1.35 2.89
C PHE A 15 12.73 -0.18 3.06
N PHE A 16 12.83 -0.96 1.97
CA PHE A 16 13.05 -2.39 2.03
C PHE A 16 14.52 -2.77 1.88
N SER A 17 15.37 -1.83 1.53
CA SER A 17 16.80 -2.10 1.30
C SER A 17 17.53 -2.51 2.58
N ILE A 18 16.97 -2.20 3.76
CA ILE A 18 17.57 -2.55 5.05
C ILE A 18 17.27 -4.00 5.47
N LEU A 19 16.35 -4.67 4.78
CA LEU A 19 16.00 -6.05 5.11
C LEU A 19 17.03 -7.01 4.53
N ARG A 20 17.33 -8.07 5.29
CA ARG A 20 18.12 -9.18 4.77
C ARG A 20 17.29 -9.93 3.73
N ASP A 21 17.96 -10.71 2.88
CA ASP A 21 17.27 -11.47 1.83
C ASP A 21 16.25 -12.46 2.40
N ASP A 22 16.54 -13.11 3.52
CA ASP A 22 15.61 -14.03 4.17
C ASP A 22 14.40 -13.29 4.76
N GLU A 23 14.61 -12.10 5.33
CA GLU A 23 13.53 -11.27 5.84
C GLU A 23 12.62 -10.80 4.71
N LEU A 24 13.20 -10.36 3.61
CA LEU A 24 12.44 -9.91 2.45
C LEU A 24 11.62 -11.03 1.84
N ALA A 25 12.22 -12.21 1.69
CA ALA A 25 11.53 -13.39 1.16
C ALA A 25 10.33 -13.78 2.05
N GLU A 26 10.50 -13.73 3.36
CA GLU A 26 9.41 -14.04 4.29
C GLU A 26 8.29 -13.00 4.22
N LEU A 27 8.64 -11.71 4.14
CA LEU A 27 7.68 -10.63 3.99
C LEU A 27 6.85 -10.84 2.72
N ILE A 28 7.50 -11.12 1.60
CA ILE A 28 6.83 -11.32 0.32
C ILE A 28 5.93 -12.55 0.34
N SER A 29 6.33 -13.61 1.06
CA SER A 29 5.50 -14.82 1.18
C SER A 29 4.17 -14.54 1.88
N LYS A 30 4.10 -13.49 2.68
CA LYS A 30 2.90 -13.06 3.42
C LYS A 30 2.15 -11.93 2.72
N ALA A 31 2.73 -11.36 1.68
CA ALA A 31 2.09 -10.30 0.91
C ALA A 31 1.09 -10.87 -0.08
N GLU A 32 0.08 -10.08 -0.42
CA GLU A 32 -0.96 -10.46 -1.37
C GLU A 32 -0.91 -9.55 -2.58
N MET A 33 -0.95 -10.15 -3.77
CA MET A 33 -1.17 -9.39 -5.00
C MET A 33 -2.67 -9.20 -5.18
N ARG A 34 -3.11 -7.95 -5.31
CA ARG A 34 -4.53 -7.62 -5.50
C ARG A 34 -4.70 -6.79 -6.75
N SER A 35 -5.67 -7.20 -7.58
CA SER A 35 -6.00 -6.48 -8.81
C SER A 35 -7.25 -5.64 -8.59
N TYR A 36 -7.22 -4.41 -9.09
CA TYR A 36 -8.34 -3.48 -9.03
C TYR A 36 -8.62 -2.93 -10.41
N LYS A 37 -9.89 -2.89 -10.78
CA LYS A 37 -10.31 -2.28 -12.04
C LYS A 37 -10.48 -0.77 -11.85
N ALA A 38 -10.36 -0.03 -12.94
CA ALA A 38 -10.59 1.42 -12.93
C ALA A 38 -11.91 1.72 -12.22
N GLY A 39 -11.86 2.65 -11.26
CA GLY A 39 -13.03 3.05 -10.48
C GLY A 39 -13.25 2.29 -9.18
N GLU A 40 -12.59 1.15 -8.98
CA GLU A 40 -12.75 0.39 -7.74
C GLU A 40 -12.06 1.09 -6.55
N ILE A 41 -12.70 1.00 -5.39
CA ILE A 41 -12.18 1.56 -4.13
C ILE A 41 -11.26 0.52 -3.47
N ILE A 42 -10.08 0.94 -3.04
CA ILE A 42 -9.20 0.10 -2.24
C ILE A 42 -9.60 0.18 -0.77
N PHE A 43 -9.72 1.40 -0.24
CA PHE A 43 -10.30 1.63 1.07
C PHE A 43 -10.93 3.01 1.11
N ASN A 44 -11.89 3.18 2.03
CA ASN A 44 -12.59 4.45 2.23
C ASN A 44 -12.04 5.20 3.43
N GLN A 45 -12.12 6.53 3.35
CA GLN A 45 -11.89 7.39 4.51
C GLN A 45 -12.77 6.92 5.66
N GLY A 46 -12.19 6.77 6.85
CA GLY A 46 -12.91 6.31 8.03
C GLY A 46 -12.83 4.81 8.29
N ASP A 47 -12.39 4.03 7.30
CA ASP A 47 -12.21 2.58 7.49
C ASP A 47 -11.08 2.30 8.46
N LYS A 48 -11.15 1.18 9.15
CA LYS A 48 -10.05 0.69 9.98
C LYS A 48 -8.94 0.17 9.09
N GLY A 49 -7.68 0.54 9.39
CA GLY A 49 -6.54 0.09 8.60
C GLY A 49 -6.05 -1.29 9.01
N ASP A 50 -5.91 -2.19 8.04
CA ASP A 50 -5.42 -3.55 8.24
C ASP A 50 -4.24 -3.92 7.35
N SER A 51 -3.94 -3.10 6.36
CA SER A 51 -2.86 -3.37 5.39
C SER A 51 -2.28 -2.06 4.89
N PHE A 52 -1.05 -2.14 4.43
CA PHE A 52 -0.49 -1.07 3.63
C PHE A 52 -0.21 -1.60 2.22
N TYR A 53 -0.09 -0.70 1.26
CA TYR A 53 -0.08 -1.07 -0.15
C TYR A 53 1.09 -0.44 -0.87
N ILE A 54 1.63 -1.20 -1.83
CA ILE A 54 2.65 -0.73 -2.77
C ILE A 54 2.07 -0.85 -4.16
N VAL A 55 2.17 0.20 -4.96
CA VAL A 55 1.67 0.17 -6.34
C VAL A 55 2.68 -0.59 -7.21
N TYR A 56 2.28 -1.75 -7.71
CA TYR A 56 3.08 -2.52 -8.65
C TYR A 56 2.86 -2.04 -10.09
N SER A 57 1.61 -1.77 -10.45
CA SER A 57 1.26 -1.19 -11.76
C SER A 57 -0.05 -0.41 -11.63
N GLY A 58 -0.25 0.54 -12.52
CA GLY A 58 -1.46 1.35 -12.57
C GLY A 58 -1.33 2.68 -11.85
N LYS A 59 -2.47 3.27 -11.53
CA LYS A 59 -2.55 4.58 -10.86
C LYS A 59 -3.66 4.55 -9.83
N ILE A 60 -3.36 5.05 -8.63
CA ILE A 60 -4.30 5.12 -7.52
C ILE A 60 -4.50 6.58 -7.14
N ARG A 61 -5.74 7.03 -7.18
CA ARG A 61 -6.12 8.39 -6.78
C ARG A 61 -6.40 8.43 -5.29
N VAL A 62 -5.85 9.43 -4.61
CA VAL A 62 -6.04 9.65 -3.18
C VAL A 62 -6.97 10.84 -3.01
N LEU A 63 -8.08 10.65 -2.29
CA LEU A 63 -9.16 11.62 -2.15
C LEU A 63 -9.54 11.75 -0.70
N ARG A 64 -10.00 12.95 -0.31
CA ARG A 64 -10.54 13.19 1.03
C ARG A 64 -11.78 14.07 0.92
N LYS A 65 -12.77 13.82 1.77
CA LYS A 65 -13.93 14.68 1.89
C LYS A 65 -13.67 15.74 2.97
N ASP A 66 -14.02 16.97 2.68
CA ASP A 66 -13.94 18.07 3.63
C ASP A 66 -15.21 18.14 4.49
N LYS A 67 -15.34 19.18 5.30
CA LYS A 67 -16.48 19.39 6.19
C LYS A 67 -17.80 19.50 5.43
N ASN A 68 -17.76 19.97 4.19
CA ASN A 68 -18.94 20.16 3.34
C ASN A 68 -19.20 18.95 2.44
N GLN A 69 -18.52 17.82 2.67
CA GLN A 69 -18.60 16.60 1.88
C GLN A 69 -18.10 16.80 0.45
N ALA A 70 -17.34 17.85 0.19
CA ALA A 70 -16.70 18.07 -1.11
C ALA A 70 -15.45 17.18 -1.21
N GLU A 71 -15.31 16.51 -2.34
CA GLU A 71 -14.17 15.61 -2.60
C GLU A 71 -12.94 16.43 -3.00
N ILE A 72 -11.85 16.25 -2.26
CA ILE A 72 -10.58 16.93 -2.51
C ILE A 72 -9.59 15.91 -3.03
N ASN A 73 -8.99 16.17 -4.18
CA ASN A 73 -7.95 15.31 -4.76
C ASN A 73 -6.62 15.62 -4.08
N LEU A 74 -6.06 14.64 -3.38
CA LEU A 74 -4.79 14.79 -2.67
C LEU A 74 -3.59 14.35 -3.51
N GLY A 75 -3.81 13.61 -4.59
CA GLY A 75 -2.73 13.18 -5.46
C GLY A 75 -3.00 11.84 -6.12
N VAL A 76 -1.98 11.38 -6.84
CA VAL A 76 -2.02 10.11 -7.56
C VAL A 76 -0.75 9.32 -7.19
N MET A 77 -0.94 8.05 -6.85
CA MET A 77 0.15 7.12 -6.58
C MET A 77 0.40 6.27 -7.82
N THR A 78 1.66 6.11 -8.19
CA THR A 78 2.07 5.32 -9.35
C THR A 78 3.07 4.25 -8.94
N ARG A 79 3.54 3.46 -9.90
CA ARG A 79 4.47 2.35 -9.63
C ARG A 79 5.61 2.76 -8.70
N GLY A 80 5.80 1.99 -7.64
CA GLY A 80 6.82 2.23 -6.62
C GLY A 80 6.36 3.06 -5.44
N ASP A 81 5.24 3.75 -5.56
CA ASP A 81 4.67 4.50 -4.44
C ASP A 81 3.97 3.55 -3.46
N HIS A 82 3.89 3.96 -2.21
CA HIS A 82 3.19 3.21 -1.16
C HIS A 82 2.22 4.11 -0.43
N PHE A 83 1.21 3.51 0.16
CA PHE A 83 0.19 4.26 0.90
C PHE A 83 -0.49 3.35 1.94
N GLY A 84 -1.12 3.98 2.92
CA GLY A 84 -1.92 3.29 3.92
C GLY A 84 -1.18 2.92 5.20
N GLU A 85 0.12 3.25 5.31
CA GLU A 85 0.91 2.91 6.48
C GLU A 85 0.54 3.71 7.74
N THR A 86 0.03 4.92 7.58
CA THR A 86 -0.31 5.79 8.72
C THR A 86 -1.32 5.14 9.65
N ALA A 87 -2.36 4.51 9.11
CA ALA A 87 -3.37 3.84 9.91
C ALA A 87 -2.81 2.64 10.68
N LEU A 88 -1.79 1.98 10.14
CA LEU A 88 -1.15 0.84 10.78
C LEU A 88 -0.25 1.25 11.93
N ILE A 89 0.50 2.34 11.76
CA ILE A 89 1.45 2.83 12.75
C ILE A 89 0.73 3.41 13.97
N SER A 90 -0.31 4.21 13.74
CA SER A 90 -1.00 4.95 14.80
C SER A 90 -2.27 4.27 15.29
N ASP A 91 -2.63 3.11 14.75
CA ASP A 91 -3.87 2.38 15.04
C ASP A 91 -5.11 3.27 14.83
N LYS A 92 -5.04 4.17 13.86
CA LYS A 92 -6.12 5.08 13.51
C LYS A 92 -6.87 4.57 12.28
N VAL A 93 -8.03 5.20 12.03
CA VAL A 93 -8.78 4.93 10.81
C VAL A 93 -8.10 5.59 9.60
N ARG A 94 -8.50 5.17 8.41
CA ARG A 94 -8.00 5.74 7.15
C ARG A 94 -8.38 7.22 7.07
N ASN A 95 -7.41 8.06 6.77
CA ASN A 95 -7.64 9.51 6.67
C ASN A 95 -7.99 9.96 5.25
N ALA A 96 -8.05 9.05 4.31
CA ALA A 96 -8.38 9.33 2.92
C ALA A 96 -8.98 8.10 2.27
N THR A 97 -9.67 8.31 1.14
CA THR A 97 -10.17 7.25 0.27
C THR A 97 -9.15 7.04 -0.85
N THR A 98 -8.91 5.79 -1.23
CA THR A 98 -8.06 5.46 -2.37
C THR A 98 -8.89 4.69 -3.40
N ARG A 99 -8.78 5.12 -4.66
CA ARG A 99 -9.57 4.59 -5.76
C ARG A 99 -8.66 4.36 -6.97
N ALA A 100 -8.81 3.23 -7.63
CA ALA A 100 -8.05 2.94 -8.83
C ALA A 100 -8.47 3.91 -9.95
N ALA A 101 -7.52 4.69 -10.47
CA ALA A 101 -7.77 5.60 -11.58
C ALA A 101 -7.74 4.85 -12.92
N GLU A 102 -7.07 3.72 -12.95
CA GLU A 102 -7.01 2.79 -14.09
C GLU A 102 -6.84 1.39 -13.52
N ASP A 103 -6.88 0.37 -14.35
CA ASP A 103 -6.65 -1.01 -13.91
C ASP A 103 -5.28 -1.08 -13.24
N SER A 104 -5.24 -1.59 -12.02
CA SER A 104 -4.05 -1.51 -11.19
C SER A 104 -3.80 -2.83 -10.46
N ILE A 105 -2.53 -3.06 -10.13
CA ILE A 105 -2.11 -4.19 -9.31
C ILE A 105 -1.35 -3.63 -8.11
N LEU A 106 -1.79 -4.01 -6.92
CA LEU A 106 -1.17 -3.59 -5.67
C LEU A 106 -0.59 -4.80 -4.94
N ILE A 107 0.48 -4.55 -4.20
CA ILE A 107 1.03 -5.51 -3.25
C ILE A 107 0.53 -5.08 -1.89
N ALA A 108 -0.30 -5.92 -1.26
CA ALA A 108 -0.87 -5.65 0.05
C ALA A 108 -0.04 -6.35 1.13
N ILE A 109 0.38 -5.58 2.14
CA ILE A 109 1.15 -6.10 3.26
C ILE A 109 0.33 -5.86 4.53
N GLY A 110 -0.03 -6.95 5.22
CA GLY A 110 -0.86 -6.87 6.40
C GLY A 110 -0.15 -6.23 7.59
N LYS A 111 -0.95 -5.79 8.56
CA LYS A 111 -0.48 -5.09 9.76
C LYS A 111 0.59 -5.89 10.52
N GLU A 112 0.38 -7.19 10.69
CA GLU A 112 1.31 -8.04 11.44
C GLU A 112 2.69 -8.10 10.78
N ALA A 113 2.73 -8.36 9.47
CA ALA A 113 3.98 -8.40 8.72
C ALA A 113 4.64 -7.03 8.67
N PHE A 114 3.85 -5.97 8.50
CA PHE A 114 4.34 -4.60 8.51
C PHE A 114 5.05 -4.30 9.83
N ASN A 115 4.42 -4.62 10.96
CA ASN A 115 5.00 -4.35 12.28
C ASN A 115 6.27 -5.15 12.49
N LYS A 116 6.28 -6.42 12.10
CA LYS A 116 7.43 -7.30 12.33
C LYS A 116 8.65 -6.90 11.50
N TYR A 117 8.46 -6.59 10.21
CA TYR A 117 9.57 -6.43 9.28
C TYR A 117 9.92 -4.99 8.93
N ILE A 118 9.00 -4.08 9.12
CA ILE A 118 9.20 -2.68 8.71
C ILE A 118 9.22 -1.76 9.92
N PHE A 119 8.13 -1.72 10.68
CA PHE A 119 7.97 -0.76 11.77
C PHE A 119 8.96 -0.99 12.92
N SER A 120 9.32 -2.24 13.19
CA SER A 120 10.25 -2.58 14.28
C SER A 120 11.71 -2.28 13.95
N LYS A 121 12.04 -1.98 12.71
CA LYS A 121 13.43 -1.66 12.31
C LYS A 121 13.80 -0.25 12.77
N PRO A 122 15.00 -0.05 13.33
CA PRO A 122 15.46 1.25 13.77
C PRO A 122 15.73 2.22 12.62
#